data_4816c87a9be2e88c5fa274eb223d213d
#
_entry.id   4816c87a9be2e88c5fa274eb223d213d
#
_cell.length_a   1.000
_cell.length_b   1.000
_cell.length_c   1.000
_cell.angle_alpha   90.00
_cell.angle_beta   90.00
_cell.angle_gamma   90.00
#
_symmetry.space_group_name_H-M   'P 1'
#
loop_
_entity.id
_entity.type
_entity.pdbx_description
1 polymer ?
#
loop_
_entity_poly.entity_id
_entity_poly.type
_entity_poly.pdbx_seq_one_letter_code
_entity_poly.pdbx_strand_id
1 'polypeptide(L)'
;MKLLIGLLFLGLFLFADEIEVSAQEFIADEKKKLTHLKGNVEIKRASNRLVANEAFVYFDSSNRPNKMQAIGDVHFWFVLKDGRKIEGESNETLYLPNAQEYQILGNAVVREIDKDNVVRGDKIVIREEDGYINVLGNTNKPAQLIFKLEKE
;
A
#
# COMPACT_ATOMS: atom_id res chain seq x y z
N MET A 1 22.34 -3.41 14.00
CA MET A 1 23.07 -4.01 12.88
C MET A 1 22.45 -5.29 12.38
N LYS A 2 22.14 -6.24 13.25
CA LYS A 2 21.45 -7.47 12.84
C LYS A 2 20.08 -7.22 12.23
N LEU A 3 19.40 -6.18 12.65
CA LEU A 3 18.09 -5.80 12.15
C LEU A 3 18.10 -5.22 10.74
N LEU A 4 19.13 -4.44 10.43
CA LEU A 4 19.32 -3.92 9.08
C LEU A 4 19.56 -5.04 8.10
N ILE A 5 20.33 -6.02 8.53
CA ILE A 5 20.61 -7.22 7.76
C ILE A 5 19.34 -8.06 7.58
N GLY A 6 18.51 -8.13 8.63
CA GLY A 6 17.23 -8.81 8.57
C GLY A 6 16.26 -8.20 7.59
N LEU A 7 16.23 -6.88 7.52
CA LEU A 7 15.38 -6.18 6.57
C LEU A 7 15.86 -6.36 5.13
N LEU A 8 17.14 -6.31 4.92
CA LEU A 8 17.75 -6.60 3.64
C LEU A 8 17.52 -8.05 3.22
N PHE A 9 17.60 -8.94 4.19
CA PHE A 9 17.43 -10.36 3.96
C PHE A 9 15.99 -10.71 3.54
N LEU A 10 15.03 -10.02 4.07
CA LEU A 10 13.64 -10.21 3.68
C LEU A 10 13.40 -9.86 2.22
N GLY A 11 14.12 -8.88 1.71
CA GLY A 11 14.07 -8.54 0.30
C GLY A 11 14.62 -9.62 -0.60
N LEU A 12 15.60 -10.37 -0.13
CA LEU A 12 16.22 -11.43 -0.89
C LEU A 12 15.35 -12.67 -1.03
N PHE A 13 14.48 -12.92 -0.07
CA PHE A 13 13.60 -14.08 -0.10
C PHE A 13 12.42 -13.96 -1.04
N LEU A 14 12.18 -12.79 -1.52
CA LEU A 14 11.05 -12.54 -2.41
C LEU A 14 11.38 -12.76 -3.87
N PHE A 15 12.47 -13.45 -4.09
CA PHE A 15 12.87 -14.10 -5.31
C PHE A 15 13.08 -13.24 -6.53
N ALA A 16 12.52 -12.24 -6.80
CA ALA A 16 12.72 -11.52 -8.02
C ALA A 16 12.65 -10.04 -7.81
N ASP A 17 12.07 -9.63 -6.71
CA ASP A 17 11.78 -8.23 -6.54
C ASP A 17 12.60 -7.66 -5.40
N GLU A 18 13.43 -6.68 -5.72
CA GLU A 18 14.02 -5.84 -4.70
C GLU A 18 12.96 -4.90 -4.16
N ILE A 19 12.93 -4.78 -2.84
CA ILE A 19 12.15 -3.75 -2.18
C ILE A 19 13.12 -2.68 -1.73
N GLU A 20 13.00 -1.50 -2.32
CA GLU A 20 13.78 -0.34 -1.92
C GLU A 20 12.95 0.53 -0.99
N VAL A 21 13.49 0.84 0.17
CA VAL A 21 12.82 1.68 1.15
C VAL A 21 13.74 2.82 1.51
N SER A 22 13.25 4.04 1.44
CA SER A 22 13.98 5.21 1.92
C SER A 22 13.12 6.03 2.87
N ALA A 23 13.76 6.62 3.87
CA ALA A 23 13.13 7.47 4.85
C ALA A 23 14.21 8.31 5.52
N GLN A 24 13.81 9.37 6.23
CA GLN A 24 14.76 10.17 6.98
C GLN A 24 15.29 9.43 8.21
N GLU A 25 14.47 8.54 8.78
CA GLU A 25 14.86 7.78 9.96
C GLU A 25 14.21 6.40 9.93
N PHE A 26 14.97 5.38 10.36
CA PHE A 26 14.49 4.02 10.54
C PHE A 26 14.65 3.66 12.02
N ILE A 27 13.57 3.24 12.64
CA ILE A 27 13.59 2.76 14.02
C ILE A 27 13.07 1.34 14.03
N ALA A 28 13.95 0.39 14.30
CA ALA A 28 13.58 -1.02 14.33
C ALA A 28 13.59 -1.53 15.77
N ASP A 29 12.51 -2.16 16.19
CA ASP A 29 12.35 -2.72 17.51
C ASP A 29 12.10 -4.22 17.40
N GLU A 30 13.10 -5.02 17.72
CA GLU A 30 13.02 -6.47 17.63
C GLU A 30 11.99 -7.08 18.57
N LYS A 31 11.88 -6.53 19.76
CA LYS A 31 10.95 -7.07 20.76
C LYS A 31 9.50 -6.84 20.35
N LYS A 32 9.23 -5.68 19.79
CA LYS A 32 7.89 -5.33 19.32
C LYS A 32 7.60 -5.87 17.93
N LYS A 33 8.58 -6.45 17.26
CA LYS A 33 8.44 -6.93 15.89
C LYS A 33 7.93 -5.82 14.96
N LEU A 34 8.55 -4.65 15.03
CA LEU A 34 8.06 -3.45 14.38
C LEU A 34 9.23 -2.62 13.87
N THR A 35 9.12 -2.14 12.64
CA THR A 35 10.00 -1.11 12.10
C THR A 35 9.18 0.12 11.78
N HIS A 36 9.62 1.26 12.29
CA HIS A 36 9.01 2.56 12.04
C HIS A 36 9.89 3.36 11.08
N LEU A 37 9.30 3.82 10.00
CA LEU A 37 9.95 4.66 8.99
C LEU A 37 9.40 6.06 9.15
N LYS A 38 10.27 7.03 9.38
CA LYS A 38 9.85 8.41 9.66
C LYS A 38 10.42 9.37 8.64
N GLY A 39 9.54 10.17 8.08
CA GLY A 39 9.90 11.31 7.23
C GLY A 39 10.21 10.93 5.79
N ASN A 40 9.43 11.49 4.87
CA ASN A 40 9.60 11.32 3.41
C ASN A 40 9.83 9.86 3.02
N VAL A 41 8.91 9.00 3.44
CA VAL A 41 9.00 7.57 3.16
C VAL A 41 8.71 7.31 1.70
N GLU A 42 9.56 6.51 1.06
CA GLU A 42 9.31 5.99 -0.27
C GLU A 42 9.60 4.50 -0.28
N ILE A 43 8.65 3.75 -0.80
CA ILE A 43 8.76 2.30 -0.93
C ILE A 43 8.56 1.96 -2.40
N LYS A 44 9.53 1.25 -2.98
CA LYS A 44 9.47 0.79 -4.37
C LYS A 44 9.64 -0.71 -4.43
N ARG A 45 8.83 -1.33 -5.25
CA ARG A 45 8.96 -2.76 -5.54
C ARG A 45 8.50 -2.98 -6.98
N ALA A 46 9.41 -3.44 -7.84
CA ALA A 46 9.12 -3.59 -9.27
C ALA A 46 8.56 -2.27 -9.84
N SER A 47 7.37 -2.30 -10.42
CA SER A 47 6.72 -1.11 -10.96
C SER A 47 5.85 -0.39 -9.94
N ASN A 48 5.80 -0.88 -8.71
CA ASN A 48 4.97 -0.30 -7.66
C ASN A 48 5.75 0.73 -6.84
N ARG A 49 5.07 1.78 -6.47
CA ARG A 49 5.67 2.86 -5.68
C ARG A 49 4.65 3.43 -4.70
N LEU A 50 5.09 3.70 -3.49
CA LEU A 50 4.27 4.37 -2.49
C LEU A 50 5.11 5.42 -1.79
N VAL A 51 4.53 6.60 -1.56
CA VAL A 51 5.13 7.65 -0.74
C VAL A 51 4.18 8.04 0.39
N ALA A 52 4.74 8.39 1.53
CA ALA A 52 3.98 8.77 2.72
C ALA A 52 4.84 9.58 3.67
N ASN A 53 4.22 10.19 4.68
CA ASN A 53 4.98 10.90 5.72
C ASN A 53 5.70 9.92 6.63
N GLU A 54 5.04 8.83 7.00
CA GLU A 54 5.64 7.77 7.80
C GLU A 54 5.03 6.41 7.46
N ALA A 55 5.70 5.35 7.87
CA ALA A 55 5.21 4.01 7.66
C ALA A 55 5.66 3.07 8.77
N PHE A 56 4.90 2.01 8.97
CA PHE A 56 5.19 0.96 9.93
C PHE A 56 5.17 -0.38 9.22
N VAL A 57 6.14 -1.22 9.52
CA VAL A 57 6.17 -2.60 9.05
C VAL A 57 6.11 -3.50 10.25
N TYR A 58 5.10 -4.35 10.32
CA TYR A 58 4.90 -5.30 11.40
C TYR A 58 5.32 -6.68 10.94
N PHE A 59 6.00 -7.41 11.82
CA PHE A 59 6.53 -8.73 11.54
C PHE A 59 5.86 -9.77 12.43
N ASP A 60 5.65 -10.97 11.89
CA ASP A 60 5.16 -12.09 12.67
C ASP A 60 6.29 -12.75 13.47
N SER A 61 5.96 -13.84 14.18
CA SER A 61 6.93 -14.57 14.99
C SER A 61 8.06 -15.21 14.17
N SER A 62 7.85 -15.38 12.87
CA SER A 62 8.85 -15.91 11.94
C SER A 62 9.63 -14.82 11.24
N ASN A 63 9.49 -13.56 11.70
CA ASN A 63 10.14 -12.39 11.13
C ASN A 63 9.75 -12.11 9.66
N ARG A 64 8.52 -12.43 9.31
CA ARG A 64 7.97 -12.08 8.00
C ARG A 64 7.06 -10.87 8.15
N PRO A 65 7.08 -9.95 7.18
CA PRO A 65 6.12 -8.85 7.22
C PRO A 65 4.69 -9.39 7.13
N ASN A 66 3.85 -9.02 8.08
CA ASN A 66 2.44 -9.42 8.06
C ASN A 66 1.48 -8.25 7.95
N LYS A 67 1.97 -7.03 8.08
CA LYS A 67 1.18 -5.82 7.89
C LYS A 67 2.11 -4.66 7.62
N MET A 68 1.76 -3.85 6.64
CA MET A 68 2.43 -2.59 6.35
C MET A 68 1.41 -1.47 6.44
N GLN A 69 1.79 -0.36 7.05
CA GLN A 69 0.90 0.78 7.26
C GLN A 69 1.63 2.05 6.85
N ALA A 70 1.05 2.80 5.93
CA ALA A 70 1.55 4.10 5.51
C ALA A 70 0.60 5.18 6.00
N ILE A 71 1.13 6.25 6.56
CA ILE A 71 0.33 7.29 7.20
C ILE A 71 0.78 8.67 6.74
N GLY A 72 -0.18 9.49 6.38
CA GLY A 72 0.01 10.90 6.05
C GLY A 72 0.38 11.14 4.61
N ASP A 73 -0.50 11.85 3.89
CA ASP A 73 -0.31 12.19 2.48
C ASP A 73 0.17 11.02 1.64
N VAL A 74 -0.55 9.91 1.73
CA VAL A 74 -0.18 8.70 1.03
C VAL A 74 -0.54 8.83 -0.45
N HIS A 75 0.44 8.58 -1.33
CA HIS A 75 0.25 8.46 -2.76
C HIS A 75 0.86 7.14 -3.22
N PHE A 76 0.18 6.45 -4.12
CA PHE A 76 0.70 5.20 -4.63
C PHE A 76 0.40 5.01 -6.11
N TRP A 77 1.28 4.24 -6.75
CA TRP A 77 1.18 3.83 -8.16
C TRP A 77 1.44 2.33 -8.17
N PHE A 78 0.42 1.56 -8.52
CA PHE A 78 0.51 0.10 -8.48
C PHE A 78 0.11 -0.49 -9.82
N VAL A 79 0.75 -1.59 -10.16
CA VAL A 79 0.32 -2.45 -11.25
C VAL A 79 -0.26 -3.71 -10.61
N LEU A 80 -1.55 -3.94 -10.81
CA LEU A 80 -2.23 -5.11 -10.26
C LEU A 80 -1.85 -6.37 -11.05
N LYS A 81 -2.14 -7.53 -10.49
CA LYS A 81 -1.77 -8.80 -11.12
C LYS A 81 -2.40 -8.99 -12.50
N ASP A 82 -3.57 -8.42 -12.72
CA ASP A 82 -4.25 -8.45 -14.01
C ASP A 82 -3.75 -7.40 -15.01
N GLY A 83 -2.73 -6.64 -14.63
CA GLY A 83 -2.11 -5.63 -15.49
C GLY A 83 -2.70 -4.24 -15.40
N ARG A 84 -3.78 -4.05 -14.65
CA ARG A 84 -4.34 -2.71 -14.46
C ARG A 84 -3.36 -1.84 -13.70
N LYS A 85 -3.21 -0.61 -14.19
CA LYS A 85 -2.38 0.39 -13.54
C LYS A 85 -3.28 1.33 -12.76
N ILE A 86 -3.04 1.42 -11.48
CA ILE A 86 -3.81 2.30 -10.61
C ILE A 86 -2.90 3.30 -9.94
N GLU A 87 -3.43 4.47 -9.69
CA GLU A 87 -2.82 5.45 -8.81
C GLU A 87 -3.85 5.88 -7.78
N GLY A 88 -3.39 6.25 -6.62
CA GLY A 88 -4.31 6.67 -5.59
C GLY A 88 -3.68 7.55 -4.55
N GLU A 89 -4.55 8.07 -3.71
CA GLU A 89 -4.15 8.89 -2.58
C GLU A 89 -5.11 8.65 -1.42
N SER A 90 -4.60 8.83 -0.20
CA SER A 90 -5.39 8.64 1.00
C SER A 90 -4.66 9.24 2.20
N ASN A 91 -5.33 9.24 3.34
CA ASN A 91 -4.68 9.62 4.59
C ASN A 91 -3.83 8.47 5.13
N GLU A 92 -4.27 7.24 4.89
CA GLU A 92 -3.60 6.04 5.38
C GLU A 92 -3.83 4.89 4.40
N THR A 93 -2.84 4.02 4.26
CA THR A 93 -2.96 2.80 3.45
C THR A 93 -2.35 1.63 4.22
N LEU A 94 -3.10 0.54 4.28
CA LEU A 94 -2.64 -0.72 4.86
C LEU A 94 -2.44 -1.75 3.76
N TYR A 95 -1.41 -2.55 3.90
CA TYR A 95 -1.23 -3.75 3.08
C TYR A 95 -1.09 -4.96 4.00
N LEU A 96 -1.88 -5.99 3.71
CA LEU A 96 -1.90 -7.25 4.44
C LEU A 96 -1.40 -8.36 3.51
N PRO A 97 -0.10 -8.69 3.57
CA PRO A 97 0.50 -9.65 2.61
C PRO A 97 -0.18 -11.02 2.60
N ASN A 98 -0.58 -11.53 3.78
CA ASN A 98 -1.16 -12.86 3.86
C ASN A 98 -2.52 -12.94 3.16
N ALA A 99 -3.26 -11.84 3.14
CA ALA A 99 -4.56 -11.75 2.47
C ALA A 99 -4.46 -11.14 1.08
N GLN A 100 -3.29 -10.66 0.69
CA GLN A 100 -3.08 -9.88 -0.53
C GLN A 100 -4.10 -8.74 -0.67
N GLU A 101 -4.30 -8.04 0.45
CA GLU A 101 -5.35 -7.04 0.57
C GLU A 101 -4.75 -5.66 0.84
N TYR A 102 -5.23 -4.67 0.10
CA TYR A 102 -4.98 -3.26 0.36
C TYR A 102 -6.20 -2.62 0.98
N GLN A 103 -6.00 -1.82 2.01
CA GLN A 103 -7.05 -0.99 2.59
C GLN A 103 -6.61 0.46 2.51
N ILE A 104 -7.38 1.26 1.81
CA ILE A 104 -7.08 2.66 1.53
C ILE A 104 -8.08 3.49 2.31
N LEU A 105 -7.58 4.27 3.26
CA LEU A 105 -8.39 4.84 4.33
C LEU A 105 -8.29 6.37 4.38
N GLY A 106 -9.41 7.00 4.49
CA GLY A 106 -9.52 8.45 4.69
C GLY A 106 -9.31 9.25 3.41
N ASN A 107 -10.36 9.87 2.91
CA ASN A 107 -10.34 10.62 1.66
C ASN A 107 -9.69 9.81 0.54
N ALA A 108 -10.07 8.55 0.46
CA ALA A 108 -9.45 7.61 -0.47
C ALA A 108 -9.93 7.87 -1.89
N VAL A 109 -8.98 7.94 -2.81
CA VAL A 109 -9.24 8.09 -4.24
C VAL A 109 -8.34 7.10 -4.96
N VAL A 110 -8.92 6.30 -5.85
CA VAL A 110 -8.18 5.38 -6.70
C VAL A 110 -8.60 5.61 -8.14
N ARG A 111 -7.63 5.77 -9.01
CA ARG A 111 -7.83 5.96 -10.45
C ARG A 111 -7.22 4.81 -11.20
N GLU A 112 -7.94 4.29 -12.16
CA GLU A 112 -7.40 3.38 -13.16
C GLU A 112 -6.87 4.23 -14.30
N ILE A 113 -5.55 4.23 -14.49
CA ILE A 113 -4.86 5.22 -15.33
C ILE A 113 -5.31 5.15 -16.78
N ASP A 114 -5.42 3.93 -17.34
CA ASP A 114 -5.68 3.76 -18.76
C ASP A 114 -7.15 3.98 -19.16
N LYS A 115 -8.06 3.92 -18.19
CA LYS A 115 -9.50 3.98 -18.47
C LYS A 115 -10.21 5.19 -17.89
N ASP A 116 -9.50 6.02 -17.15
CA ASP A 116 -10.06 7.18 -16.46
C ASP A 116 -11.20 6.83 -15.50
N ASN A 117 -11.21 5.61 -14.98
CA ASN A 117 -12.15 5.24 -13.94
C ASN A 117 -11.66 5.76 -12.60
N VAL A 118 -12.56 6.31 -11.80
CA VAL A 118 -12.22 6.88 -10.49
C VAL A 118 -13.17 6.32 -9.44
N VAL A 119 -12.60 5.89 -8.34
CA VAL A 119 -13.34 5.43 -7.16
C VAL A 119 -12.97 6.34 -6.00
N ARG A 120 -13.98 6.82 -5.29
CA ARG A 120 -13.79 7.68 -4.11
C ARG A 120 -14.57 7.11 -2.94
N GLY A 121 -13.99 7.14 -1.76
CA GLY A 121 -14.67 6.71 -0.56
C GLY A 121 -13.90 7.05 0.69
N ASP A 122 -14.48 6.71 1.81
CA ASP A 122 -13.83 6.82 3.10
C ASP A 122 -12.92 5.62 3.33
N LYS A 123 -13.28 4.48 2.77
CA LYS A 123 -12.49 3.27 2.81
C LYS A 123 -12.66 2.50 1.52
N ILE A 124 -11.55 2.12 0.93
CA ILE A 124 -11.51 1.25 -0.26
C ILE A 124 -10.70 0.01 0.10
N VAL A 125 -11.29 -1.16 -0.09
CA VAL A 125 -10.62 -2.44 0.11
C VAL A 125 -10.42 -3.08 -1.27
N ILE A 126 -9.19 -3.46 -1.57
CA ILE A 126 -8.85 -4.17 -2.80
C ILE A 126 -8.15 -5.47 -2.42
N ARG A 127 -8.74 -6.58 -2.83
CA ARG A 127 -8.15 -7.89 -2.61
C ARG A 127 -7.78 -8.50 -3.96
N GLU A 128 -6.48 -8.67 -4.17
CA GLU A 128 -5.97 -9.06 -5.50
C GLU A 128 -6.30 -10.50 -5.88
N GLU A 129 -6.34 -11.39 -4.92
CA GLU A 129 -6.50 -12.81 -5.19
C GLU A 129 -7.81 -13.14 -5.90
N ASP A 130 -8.91 -12.55 -5.45
CA ASP A 130 -10.25 -12.82 -5.99
C ASP A 130 -10.87 -11.62 -6.69
N GLY A 131 -10.12 -10.54 -6.86
CA GLY A 131 -10.61 -9.35 -7.53
C GLY A 131 -11.68 -8.60 -6.76
N TYR A 132 -11.77 -8.80 -5.47
CA TYR A 132 -12.77 -8.17 -4.62
C TYR A 132 -12.45 -6.70 -4.39
N ILE A 133 -13.42 -5.85 -4.62
CA ILE A 133 -13.31 -4.41 -4.34
C ILE A 133 -14.54 -3.98 -3.55
N ASN A 134 -14.32 -3.33 -2.43
CA ASN A 134 -15.39 -2.77 -1.62
C ASN A 134 -15.10 -1.29 -1.36
N VAL A 135 -16.09 -0.46 -1.55
CA VAL A 135 -15.97 1.00 -1.36
C VAL A 135 -17.03 1.45 -0.38
N LEU A 136 -16.59 2.08 0.70
CA LEU A 136 -17.48 2.59 1.74
C LEU A 136 -17.39 4.11 1.77
N GLY A 137 -18.56 4.75 1.73
CA GLY A 137 -18.68 6.16 2.05
C GLY A 137 -18.90 6.36 3.55
N ASN A 138 -19.23 7.58 3.92
CA ASN A 138 -19.62 7.92 5.29
C ASN A 138 -20.95 8.68 5.28
N THR A 139 -21.42 9.07 6.45
CA THR A 139 -22.72 9.74 6.56
C THR A 139 -22.81 11.06 5.82
N ASN A 140 -21.67 11.74 5.60
CA ASN A 140 -21.62 13.04 4.94
C ASN A 140 -21.23 12.95 3.47
N LYS A 141 -20.50 11.90 3.07
CA LYS A 141 -20.03 11.72 1.69
C LYS A 141 -20.28 10.28 1.27
N PRO A 142 -21.09 10.06 0.25
CA PRO A 142 -21.28 8.72 -0.27
C PRO A 142 -20.04 8.22 -1.01
N ALA A 143 -19.92 6.92 -1.13
CA ALA A 143 -18.96 6.33 -2.05
C ALA A 143 -19.33 6.73 -3.48
N GLN A 144 -18.32 6.98 -4.31
CA GLN A 144 -18.51 7.36 -5.71
C GLN A 144 -17.72 6.45 -6.62
N LEU A 145 -18.34 6.05 -7.71
CA LEU A 145 -17.68 5.37 -8.79
C LEU A 145 -17.96 6.13 -10.07
N ILE A 146 -16.91 6.63 -10.70
CA ILE A 146 -16.99 7.38 -11.95
C ILE A 146 -16.27 6.56 -12.99
N PHE A 147 -16.95 6.20 -14.05
CA PHE A 147 -16.35 5.47 -15.16
C PHE A 147 -16.86 6.01 -16.48
N LYS A 148 -16.01 5.93 -17.48
CA LYS A 148 -16.38 6.36 -18.83
C LYS A 148 -16.80 5.16 -19.64
N LEU A 149 -17.92 5.29 -20.32
CA LEU A 149 -18.36 4.29 -21.29
C LEU A 149 -17.60 4.52 -22.59
N GLU A 150 -16.96 3.47 -23.09
CA GLU A 150 -16.30 3.52 -24.37
C GLU A 150 -17.36 3.58 -25.48
N LYS A 151 -17.20 4.51 -26.42
CA LYS A 151 -18.01 4.53 -27.61
C LYS A 151 -17.39 3.58 -28.62
N GLU A 152 -18.18 2.66 -29.12
CA GLU A 152 -17.79 1.84 -30.24
C GLU A 152 -17.70 2.66 -31.54
#